data_64f30a8c4dc90fac85cfb04e477c946d
#
_entry.id   64f30a8c4dc90fac85cfb04e477c946d
#
_cell.length_a   1.000
_cell.length_b   1.000
_cell.length_c   1.000
_cell.angle_alpha   90.00
_cell.angle_beta   90.00
_cell.angle_gamma   90.00
#
_symmetry.space_group_name_H-M   'P 1'
#
loop_
_entity.id
_entity.type
_entity.pdbx_description
1 polymer ?
#
loop_
_entity_poly.entity_id
_entity_poly.type
_entity_poly.pdbx_seq_one_letter_code
_entity_poly.pdbx_strand_id
1 'polypeptide(L)'
;MADEPTATAPVEEQLPANEGFEPEIIVFACHYCAYAAADLAGSMRLQYPTNIRMIKLPCTGKLEVIHLLKALEAGADGVYAAGCLEGECHYLKGNLWAKKRVGYVKKLLDELGMDPERVEMFNMSSAMGPAFAETARDFTARIRRLGPNPVRPRDGFTPAEVVRAHLGDTALPDDQTTPGS
;
A
#
# COMPACT_ATOMS: atom_id res chain seq x y z
N MET A 1 -7.83 -51.47 0.38
CA MET A 1 -8.57 -50.41 1.10
C MET A 1 -7.53 -49.37 1.44
N ALA A 2 -7.51 -48.31 0.66
CA ALA A 2 -6.58 -47.17 0.82
C ALA A 2 -7.37 -46.02 1.45
N ASP A 3 -6.91 -45.59 2.62
CA ASP A 3 -7.43 -44.40 3.30
C ASP A 3 -6.98 -43.15 2.54
N GLU A 4 -7.94 -42.38 2.03
CA GLU A 4 -7.74 -41.04 1.53
C GLU A 4 -7.54 -40.06 2.70
N PRO A 5 -6.52 -39.18 2.67
CA PRO A 5 -6.41 -38.12 3.64
C PRO A 5 -7.45 -37.03 3.32
N THR A 6 -8.39 -36.85 4.22
CA THR A 6 -9.33 -35.73 4.25
C THR A 6 -8.60 -34.41 4.28
N ALA A 7 -8.67 -33.63 3.19
CA ALA A 7 -8.18 -32.28 3.11
C ALA A 7 -9.02 -31.41 4.06
N THR A 8 -8.41 -31.00 5.17
CA THR A 8 -8.97 -30.01 6.09
C THR A 8 -8.93 -28.65 5.40
N ALA A 9 -10.08 -28.12 5.03
CA ALA A 9 -10.22 -26.75 4.55
C ALA A 9 -9.71 -25.76 5.61
N PRO A 10 -9.04 -24.66 5.23
CA PRO A 10 -8.61 -23.66 6.19
C PRO A 10 -9.85 -23.05 6.84
N VAL A 11 -9.88 -23.06 8.18
CA VAL A 11 -10.88 -22.38 8.99
C VAL A 11 -10.64 -20.88 8.78
N GLU A 12 -11.46 -20.24 7.93
CA GLU A 12 -11.59 -18.79 7.90
C GLU A 12 -12.22 -18.36 9.24
N GLU A 13 -11.37 -17.99 10.16
CA GLU A 13 -11.75 -17.33 11.40
C GLU A 13 -12.38 -15.97 11.01
N GLN A 14 -13.69 -15.93 10.99
CA GLN A 14 -14.50 -14.75 10.70
C GLN A 14 -14.37 -13.79 11.89
N LEU A 15 -13.31 -12.96 11.87
CA LEU A 15 -13.28 -11.75 12.70
C LEU A 15 -14.41 -10.81 12.23
N PRO A 16 -15.11 -10.12 13.16
CA PRO A 16 -16.25 -9.29 12.80
C PRO A 16 -15.82 -8.27 11.74
N ALA A 17 -16.43 -8.34 10.56
CA ALA A 17 -16.31 -7.31 9.56
C ALA A 17 -16.79 -6.00 10.19
N ASN A 18 -15.94 -4.96 10.22
CA ASN A 18 -16.35 -3.60 10.52
C ASN A 18 -17.27 -3.14 9.37
N GLU A 19 -18.55 -3.50 9.45
CA GLU A 19 -19.55 -3.18 8.44
C GLU A 19 -19.62 -1.65 8.28
N GLY A 20 -19.29 -1.16 7.07
CA GLY A 20 -19.29 0.25 6.74
C GLY A 20 -17.93 0.96 6.83
N PHE A 21 -16.87 0.32 7.34
CA PHE A 21 -15.53 0.90 7.32
C PHE A 21 -14.84 0.67 5.97
N GLU A 22 -14.53 1.76 5.27
CA GLU A 22 -13.71 1.74 4.06
C GLU A 22 -12.31 2.28 4.37
N PRO A 23 -11.27 1.42 4.36
CA PRO A 23 -9.91 1.84 4.71
C PRO A 23 -9.28 2.72 3.64
N GLU A 24 -8.51 3.72 4.03
CA GLU A 24 -7.64 4.49 3.13
C GLU A 24 -6.25 3.85 3.10
N ILE A 25 -5.82 3.45 1.89
CA ILE A 25 -4.56 2.72 1.69
C ILE A 25 -3.62 3.53 0.82
N ILE A 26 -2.38 3.69 1.28
CA ILE A 26 -1.30 4.31 0.50
C ILE A 26 -0.39 3.22 -0.06
N VAL A 27 -0.08 3.34 -1.35
CA VAL A 27 0.83 2.43 -2.07
C VAL A 27 2.03 3.19 -2.60
N PHE A 28 3.21 2.85 -2.15
CA PHE A 28 4.47 3.32 -2.72
C PHE A 28 4.91 2.37 -3.83
N ALA A 29 4.62 2.72 -5.07
CA ALA A 29 4.80 1.86 -6.23
C ALA A 29 6.07 2.23 -7.03
N CYS A 30 6.93 1.25 -7.28
CA CYS A 30 8.04 1.41 -8.21
C CYS A 30 7.53 1.65 -9.63
N HIS A 31 8.07 2.68 -10.30
CA HIS A 31 7.68 3.06 -11.66
C HIS A 31 7.81 1.90 -12.67
N TYR A 32 8.91 1.16 -12.60
CA TYR A 32 9.27 0.15 -13.61
C TYR A 32 8.49 -1.17 -13.51
N CYS A 33 7.96 -1.49 -12.31
CA CYS A 33 7.28 -2.76 -12.09
C CYS A 33 5.84 -2.56 -11.56
N ALA A 34 5.67 -2.23 -10.30
CA ALA A 34 4.36 -2.21 -9.67
C ALA A 34 3.41 -1.16 -10.26
N TYR A 35 3.92 0.03 -10.63
CA TYR A 35 3.11 1.05 -11.29
C TYR A 35 2.67 0.59 -12.69
N ALA A 36 3.58 -0.01 -13.45
CA ALA A 36 3.26 -0.58 -14.76
C ALA A 36 2.29 -1.78 -14.66
N ALA A 37 2.41 -2.61 -13.60
CA ALA A 37 1.46 -3.67 -13.33
C ALA A 37 0.05 -3.13 -13.01
N ALA A 38 -0.04 -2.03 -12.26
CA ALA A 38 -1.30 -1.35 -12.00
C ALA A 38 -1.93 -0.78 -13.27
N ASP A 39 -1.13 -0.16 -14.14
CA ASP A 39 -1.55 0.34 -15.44
C ASP A 39 -2.05 -0.80 -16.34
N LEU A 40 -1.33 -1.92 -16.36
CA LEU A 40 -1.78 -3.13 -17.03
C LEU A 40 -3.10 -3.67 -16.46
N ALA A 41 -3.27 -3.69 -15.13
CA ALA A 41 -4.52 -4.11 -14.51
C ALA A 41 -5.69 -3.22 -14.95
N GLY A 42 -5.47 -1.90 -15.05
CA GLY A 42 -6.44 -0.95 -15.59
C GLY A 42 -6.77 -1.22 -17.06
N SER A 43 -5.77 -1.44 -17.91
CA SER A 43 -5.92 -1.78 -19.32
C SER A 43 -6.69 -3.09 -19.52
N MET A 44 -6.49 -4.07 -18.64
CA MET A 44 -7.23 -5.34 -18.61
C MET A 44 -8.63 -5.19 -17.98
N ARG A 45 -9.00 -4.00 -17.50
CA ARG A 45 -10.28 -3.72 -16.80
C ARG A 45 -10.52 -4.60 -15.57
N LEU A 46 -9.43 -4.98 -14.87
CA LEU A 46 -9.52 -5.74 -13.64
C LEU A 46 -10.11 -4.88 -12.53
N GLN A 47 -11.09 -5.41 -11.82
CA GLN A 47 -11.74 -4.70 -10.72
C GLN A 47 -10.94 -4.93 -9.43
N TYR A 48 -10.61 -3.84 -8.74
CA TYR A 48 -10.03 -3.83 -7.40
C TYR A 48 -10.55 -2.60 -6.63
N PRO A 49 -10.45 -2.57 -5.29
CA PRO A 49 -10.99 -1.48 -4.49
C PRO A 49 -10.42 -0.10 -4.88
N THR A 50 -11.25 0.93 -4.88
CA THR A 50 -10.89 2.29 -5.26
C THR A 50 -10.26 3.11 -4.12
N ASN A 51 -10.16 2.53 -2.93
CA ASN A 51 -9.61 3.11 -1.70
C ASN A 51 -8.08 3.13 -1.65
N ILE A 52 -7.42 2.81 -2.77
CA ILE A 52 -5.97 2.76 -2.91
C ILE A 52 -5.45 4.03 -3.55
N ARG A 53 -4.54 4.73 -2.86
CA ARG A 53 -3.84 5.92 -3.36
C ARG A 53 -2.41 5.56 -3.70
N MET A 54 -2.05 5.66 -4.99
CA MET A 54 -0.71 5.30 -5.46
C MET A 54 0.23 6.49 -5.51
N ILE A 55 1.38 6.35 -4.84
CA ILE A 55 2.52 7.26 -4.95
C ILE A 55 3.60 6.58 -5.79
N LYS A 56 3.85 7.11 -6.97
CA LYS A 56 4.85 6.58 -7.90
C LYS A 56 6.25 7.01 -7.48
N LEU A 57 7.12 6.02 -7.28
CA LEU A 57 8.54 6.23 -6.99
C LEU A 57 9.41 5.81 -8.18
N PRO A 58 10.54 6.47 -8.43
CA PRO A 58 11.52 6.00 -9.40
C PRO A 58 11.99 4.57 -9.08
N CYS A 59 12.17 4.27 -7.80
CA CYS A 59 12.51 2.95 -7.27
C CYS A 59 12.08 2.87 -5.82
N THR A 60 11.61 1.71 -5.36
CA THR A 60 11.31 1.48 -3.94
C THR A 60 12.54 1.64 -3.04
N GLY A 61 13.75 1.58 -3.58
CA GLY A 61 14.98 1.92 -2.85
C GLY A 61 15.05 3.36 -2.34
N LYS A 62 14.18 4.27 -2.86
CA LYS A 62 14.03 5.64 -2.33
C LYS A 62 13.04 5.75 -1.18
N LEU A 63 12.29 4.69 -0.90
CA LEU A 63 11.35 4.65 0.20
C LEU A 63 12.10 4.60 1.54
N GLU A 64 11.98 5.64 2.34
CA GLU A 64 12.55 5.70 3.68
C GLU A 64 11.51 5.33 4.75
N VAL A 65 11.97 4.94 5.93
CA VAL A 65 11.12 4.61 7.09
C VAL A 65 10.12 5.75 7.39
N ILE A 66 10.61 6.99 7.34
CA ILE A 66 9.79 8.16 7.62
C ILE A 66 8.60 8.31 6.67
N HIS A 67 8.72 7.89 5.42
CA HIS A 67 7.62 7.97 4.46
C HIS A 67 6.45 7.05 4.83
N LEU A 68 6.76 5.83 5.32
CA LEU A 68 5.76 4.88 5.78
C LEU A 68 5.06 5.37 7.06
N LEU A 69 5.85 5.89 8.02
CA LEU A 69 5.32 6.42 9.27
C LEU A 69 4.48 7.68 9.04
N LYS A 70 4.92 8.60 8.18
CA LYS A 70 4.15 9.79 7.83
C LYS A 70 2.84 9.48 7.11
N ALA A 71 2.79 8.44 6.30
CA ALA A 71 1.55 8.00 5.68
C ALA A 71 0.53 7.52 6.74
N LEU A 72 0.98 6.76 7.74
CA LEU A 72 0.13 6.33 8.86
C LEU A 72 -0.28 7.51 9.75
N GLU A 73 0.64 8.42 10.07
CA GLU A 73 0.38 9.64 10.86
C GLU A 73 -0.66 10.54 10.17
N ALA A 74 -0.59 10.66 8.84
CA ALA A 74 -1.56 11.42 8.05
C ALA A 74 -2.95 10.75 7.97
N GLY A 75 -3.11 9.54 8.51
CA GLY A 75 -4.39 8.86 8.65
C GLY A 75 -4.63 7.71 7.70
N ALA A 76 -3.62 7.25 6.95
CA ALA A 76 -3.75 6.01 6.19
C ALA A 76 -3.97 4.84 7.15
N ASP A 77 -4.92 3.98 6.84
CA ASP A 77 -5.25 2.81 7.65
C ASP A 77 -4.29 1.65 7.37
N GLY A 78 -3.75 1.62 6.16
CA GLY A 78 -2.72 0.69 5.73
C GLY A 78 -1.78 1.29 4.69
N VAL A 79 -0.54 0.81 4.68
CA VAL A 79 0.50 1.29 3.76
C VAL A 79 1.28 0.11 3.22
N TYR A 80 1.46 0.02 1.90
CA TYR A 80 2.37 -0.98 1.38
C TYR A 80 3.33 -0.43 0.33
N ALA A 81 4.50 -1.05 0.26
CA ALA A 81 5.45 -0.84 -0.80
C ALA A 81 5.29 -1.94 -1.86
N ALA A 82 5.26 -1.55 -3.13
CA ALA A 82 5.20 -2.49 -4.24
C ALA A 82 6.41 -2.31 -5.16
N GLY A 83 7.27 -3.30 -5.20
CA GLY A 83 8.56 -3.25 -5.89
C GLY A 83 8.80 -4.41 -6.85
N CYS A 84 9.95 -4.37 -7.51
CA CYS A 84 10.37 -5.43 -8.44
C CYS A 84 10.55 -6.78 -7.72
N LEU A 85 10.46 -7.87 -8.46
CA LEU A 85 10.82 -9.20 -7.98
C LEU A 85 12.27 -9.21 -7.45
N GLU A 86 12.55 -10.09 -6.49
CA GLU A 86 13.89 -10.25 -5.95
C GLU A 86 14.84 -10.70 -7.06
N GLY A 87 15.98 -10.04 -7.17
CA GLY A 87 16.94 -10.26 -8.26
C GLY A 87 16.67 -9.45 -9.54
N GLU A 88 15.46 -8.89 -9.75
CA GLU A 88 15.07 -8.17 -10.97
C GLU A 88 14.96 -6.66 -10.78
N CYS A 89 15.52 -6.12 -9.69
CA CYS A 89 15.44 -4.70 -9.45
C CYS A 89 16.25 -3.90 -10.48
N HIS A 90 15.60 -2.96 -11.19
CA HIS A 90 16.25 -2.08 -12.17
C HIS A 90 17.47 -1.33 -11.60
N TYR A 91 17.47 -1.04 -10.30
CA TYR A 91 18.58 -0.41 -9.56
C TYR A 91 19.32 -1.42 -8.65
N LEU A 92 19.38 -2.68 -9.05
CA LEU A 92 20.08 -3.81 -8.43
C LEU A 92 19.47 -4.27 -7.10
N LYS A 93 19.44 -3.41 -6.07
CA LYS A 93 19.09 -3.79 -4.68
C LYS A 93 18.00 -2.90 -4.05
N GLY A 94 17.35 -2.04 -4.83
CA GLY A 94 16.37 -1.09 -4.28
C GLY A 94 15.19 -1.76 -3.57
N ASN A 95 14.66 -2.84 -4.12
CA ASN A 95 13.60 -3.64 -3.51
C ASN A 95 14.04 -4.31 -2.19
N LEU A 96 15.29 -4.76 -2.11
CA LEU A 96 15.84 -5.38 -0.89
C LEU A 96 16.01 -4.34 0.24
N TRP A 97 16.40 -3.10 -0.10
CA TRP A 97 16.45 -2.01 0.87
C TRP A 97 15.05 -1.64 1.37
N ALA A 98 14.08 -1.55 0.45
CA ALA A 98 12.69 -1.30 0.83
C ALA A 98 12.15 -2.39 1.77
N LYS A 99 12.41 -3.67 1.46
CA LYS A 99 12.02 -4.81 2.30
C LYS A 99 12.57 -4.69 3.73
N LYS A 100 13.84 -4.32 3.87
CA LYS A 100 14.47 -4.10 5.19
C LYS A 100 13.81 -2.96 5.96
N ARG A 101 13.52 -1.84 5.29
CA ARG A 101 12.88 -0.67 5.90
C ARG A 101 11.44 -0.95 6.32
N VAL A 102 10.67 -1.64 5.47
CA VAL A 102 9.32 -2.13 5.81
C VAL A 102 9.38 -3.04 7.03
N GLY A 103 10.31 -4.01 7.07
CA GLY A 103 10.49 -4.88 8.22
C GLY A 103 10.87 -4.13 9.50
N TYR A 104 11.63 -3.03 9.38
CA TYR A 104 11.94 -2.18 10.52
C TYR A 104 10.71 -1.41 11.02
N VAL A 105 9.90 -0.86 10.09
CA VAL A 105 8.64 -0.18 10.46
C VAL A 105 7.67 -1.14 11.14
N LYS A 106 7.55 -2.38 10.67
CA LYS A 106 6.73 -3.40 11.34
C LYS A 106 7.12 -3.60 12.80
N LYS A 107 8.41 -3.64 13.10
CA LYS A 107 8.89 -3.73 14.49
C LYS A 107 8.56 -2.50 15.32
N LEU A 108 8.70 -1.30 14.74
CA LEU A 108 8.31 -0.06 15.43
C LEU A 108 6.81 -0.01 15.72
N LEU A 109 5.97 -0.47 14.80
CA LEU A 109 4.51 -0.53 15.02
C LEU A 109 4.18 -1.49 16.16
N ASP A 110 4.81 -2.65 16.21
CA ASP A 110 4.65 -3.64 17.26
C ASP A 110 5.06 -3.05 18.64
N GLU A 111 6.20 -2.37 18.72
CA GLU A 111 6.68 -1.67 19.92
C GLU A 111 5.71 -0.56 20.39
N LEU A 112 5.01 0.08 19.46
CA LEU A 112 4.00 1.12 19.73
C LEU A 112 2.61 0.53 20.07
N GLY A 113 2.44 -0.80 20.05
CA GLY A 113 1.16 -1.44 20.25
C GLY A 113 0.19 -1.29 19.06
N MET A 114 0.71 -0.93 17.90
CA MET A 114 -0.03 -0.90 16.64
C MET A 114 0.18 -2.20 15.87
N ASP A 115 -0.83 -2.62 15.13
CA ASP A 115 -0.74 -3.85 14.36
C ASP A 115 0.30 -3.73 13.21
N PRO A 116 1.37 -4.55 13.20
CA PRO A 116 2.41 -4.51 12.18
C PRO A 116 1.91 -4.94 10.79
N GLU A 117 0.76 -5.60 10.69
CA GLU A 117 0.13 -5.98 9.41
C GLU A 117 -0.43 -4.78 8.63
N ARG A 118 -0.48 -3.59 9.25
CA ARG A 118 -0.83 -2.34 8.56
C ARG A 118 0.22 -1.89 7.54
N VAL A 119 1.43 -2.44 7.62
CA VAL A 119 2.52 -2.12 6.67
C VAL A 119 3.03 -3.39 6.03
N GLU A 120 3.19 -3.40 4.68
CA GLU A 120 3.62 -4.61 3.96
C GLU A 120 4.53 -4.27 2.77
N MET A 121 5.26 -5.27 2.26
CA MET A 121 6.02 -5.21 1.02
C MET A 121 5.59 -6.31 0.07
N PHE A 122 5.20 -5.92 -1.13
CA PHE A 122 4.87 -6.86 -2.21
C PHE A 122 5.86 -6.73 -3.37
N ASN A 123 6.18 -7.85 -3.99
CA ASN A 123 7.07 -7.91 -5.12
C ASN A 123 6.31 -8.38 -6.37
N MET A 124 6.47 -7.65 -7.48
CA MET A 124 5.81 -7.97 -8.73
C MET A 124 6.59 -7.43 -9.94
N SER A 125 6.41 -8.04 -11.09
CA SER A 125 6.90 -7.53 -12.36
C SER A 125 5.86 -6.65 -13.05
N SER A 126 6.27 -5.90 -14.07
CA SER A 126 5.37 -5.06 -14.88
C SER A 126 4.26 -5.85 -15.62
N ALA A 127 4.48 -7.14 -15.86
CA ALA A 127 3.52 -8.01 -16.54
C ALA A 127 2.47 -8.62 -15.58
N MET A 128 2.56 -8.37 -14.28
CA MET A 128 1.72 -9.00 -13.25
C MET A 128 0.49 -8.15 -12.88
N GLY A 129 -0.26 -7.64 -13.87
CA GLY A 129 -1.51 -6.89 -13.64
C GLY A 129 -2.53 -7.64 -12.77
N PRO A 130 -2.84 -8.93 -13.05
CA PRO A 130 -3.72 -9.72 -12.17
C PRO A 130 -3.25 -9.80 -10.73
N ALA A 131 -1.96 -10.05 -10.51
CA ALA A 131 -1.38 -10.11 -9.16
C ALA A 131 -1.46 -8.76 -8.42
N PHE A 132 -1.29 -7.63 -9.13
CA PHE A 132 -1.52 -6.32 -8.55
C PHE A 132 -2.96 -6.17 -8.03
N ALA A 133 -3.96 -6.51 -8.87
CA ALA A 133 -5.36 -6.40 -8.50
C ALA A 133 -5.73 -7.34 -7.33
N GLU A 134 -5.16 -8.53 -7.28
CA GLU A 134 -5.31 -9.48 -6.17
C GLU A 134 -4.69 -8.94 -4.89
N THR A 135 -3.43 -8.49 -4.93
CA THR A 135 -2.76 -7.82 -3.80
C THR A 135 -3.58 -6.66 -3.24
N ALA A 136 -4.16 -5.84 -4.12
CA ALA A 136 -5.01 -4.72 -3.74
C ALA A 136 -6.25 -5.17 -2.97
N ARG A 137 -6.92 -6.23 -3.42
CA ARG A 137 -8.10 -6.81 -2.76
C ARG A 137 -7.73 -7.41 -1.40
N ASP A 138 -6.70 -8.24 -1.36
CA ASP A 138 -6.27 -8.96 -0.16
C ASP A 138 -5.79 -8.02 0.94
N PHE A 139 -5.00 -7.01 0.56
CA PHE A 139 -4.54 -6.03 1.52
C PHE A 139 -5.70 -5.16 2.04
N THR A 140 -6.63 -4.76 1.18
CA THR A 140 -7.85 -4.05 1.60
C THR A 140 -8.68 -4.88 2.58
N ALA A 141 -8.89 -6.17 2.28
CA ALA A 141 -9.61 -7.07 3.18
C ALA A 141 -8.90 -7.25 4.53
N ARG A 142 -7.55 -7.32 4.53
CA ARG A 142 -6.74 -7.35 5.74
C ARG A 142 -6.96 -6.09 6.58
N ILE A 143 -6.84 -4.91 6.00
CA ILE A 143 -7.00 -3.64 6.73
C ILE A 143 -8.44 -3.45 7.24
N ARG A 144 -9.45 -3.90 6.49
CA ARG A 144 -10.84 -3.91 6.99
C ARG A 144 -10.99 -4.72 8.27
N ARG A 145 -10.35 -5.89 8.36
CA ARG A 145 -10.36 -6.72 9.58
C ARG A 145 -9.67 -6.02 10.75
N LEU A 146 -8.54 -5.36 10.50
CA LEU A 146 -7.80 -4.63 11.52
C LEU A 146 -8.54 -3.37 12.03
N GLY A 147 -9.47 -2.87 11.24
CA GLY A 147 -10.21 -1.64 11.55
C GLY A 147 -9.40 -0.36 11.37
N PRO A 148 -9.96 0.79 11.75
CA PRO A 148 -9.36 2.11 11.57
C PRO A 148 -7.98 2.23 12.23
N ASN A 149 -7.12 3.05 11.64
CA ASN A 149 -5.83 3.40 12.22
C ASN A 149 -6.03 4.18 13.54
N PRO A 150 -5.47 3.71 14.68
CA PRO A 150 -5.66 4.35 15.98
C PRO A 150 -5.08 5.77 16.08
N VAL A 151 -4.11 6.12 15.22
CA VAL A 151 -3.51 7.46 15.18
C VAL A 151 -4.09 8.35 14.07
N ARG A 152 -5.18 7.91 13.44
CA ARG A 152 -5.86 8.70 12.41
C ARG A 152 -6.31 10.05 12.96
N PRO A 153 -6.00 11.19 12.31
CA PRO A 153 -6.49 12.49 12.70
C PRO A 153 -8.03 12.52 12.73
N ARG A 154 -8.60 13.20 13.73
CA ARG A 154 -10.08 13.30 13.90
C ARG A 154 -10.75 14.00 12.72
N ASP A 155 -10.02 14.89 12.04
CA ASP A 155 -10.49 15.68 10.89
C ASP A 155 -10.46 14.88 9.57
N GLY A 156 -10.13 13.60 9.63
CA GLY A 156 -10.09 12.70 8.49
C GLY A 156 -8.72 12.63 7.80
N PHE A 157 -8.62 11.75 6.82
CA PHE A 157 -7.42 11.55 6.01
C PHE A 157 -7.30 12.63 4.93
N THR A 158 -6.17 13.33 4.90
CA THR A 158 -5.85 14.30 3.86
C THR A 158 -4.69 13.80 2.98
N PRO A 159 -4.96 13.25 1.80
CA PRO A 159 -3.92 12.81 0.86
C PRO A 159 -2.91 13.92 0.54
N ALA A 160 -3.36 15.19 0.55
CA ALA A 160 -2.52 16.36 0.31
C ALA A 160 -1.39 16.50 1.34
N GLU A 161 -1.61 16.15 2.60
CA GLU A 161 -0.57 16.21 3.64
C GLU A 161 0.50 15.16 3.43
N VAL A 162 0.13 13.95 2.98
CA VAL A 162 1.10 12.90 2.62
C VAL A 162 1.96 13.37 1.45
N VAL A 163 1.36 14.00 0.45
CA VAL A 163 2.07 14.54 -0.71
C VAL A 163 2.99 15.69 -0.32
N ARG A 164 2.53 16.63 0.53
CA ARG A 164 3.36 17.73 1.05
C ARG A 164 4.54 17.24 1.86
N ALA A 165 4.34 16.27 2.73
CA ALA A 165 5.41 15.66 3.53
C ALA A 165 6.49 14.99 2.65
N HIS A 166 6.15 14.58 1.43
CA HIS A 166 7.05 13.94 0.47
C HIS A 166 7.78 14.91 -0.46
N LEU A 167 7.09 15.94 -0.92
CA LEU A 167 7.60 16.86 -1.95
C LEU A 167 8.20 18.13 -1.38
N GLY A 168 8.16 18.31 -0.04
CA GLY A 168 8.44 19.59 0.57
C GLY A 168 7.38 20.63 0.16
N ASP A 169 7.49 21.82 0.71
CA ASP A 169 6.60 22.97 0.43
C ASP A 169 6.83 23.57 -0.97
N THR A 170 7.12 22.76 -1.99
CA THR A 170 7.01 23.21 -3.37
C THR A 170 5.53 23.35 -3.68
N ALA A 171 5.03 24.53 -3.38
CA ALA A 171 3.69 24.96 -3.73
C ALA A 171 3.41 24.58 -5.18
N LEU A 172 2.41 23.71 -5.38
CA LEU A 172 1.75 23.65 -6.68
C LEU A 172 1.25 25.09 -6.93
N PRO A 173 1.57 25.69 -8.09
CA PRO A 173 1.04 27.01 -8.38
C PRO A 173 -0.48 26.93 -8.25
N ASP A 174 -1.04 27.82 -7.44
CA ASP A 174 -2.48 28.01 -7.33
C ASP A 174 -3.02 28.14 -8.75
N ASP A 175 -3.97 27.29 -9.09
CA ASP A 175 -4.75 27.41 -10.31
C ASP A 175 -5.53 28.72 -10.24
N GLN A 176 -4.84 29.81 -10.62
CA GLN A 176 -5.48 31.10 -10.76
C GLN A 176 -6.37 31.03 -11.99
N THR A 177 -7.65 30.68 -11.73
CA THR A 177 -8.81 31.13 -12.47
C THR A 177 -8.49 32.20 -13.50
N THR A 178 -8.55 31.85 -14.76
CA THR A 178 -8.68 32.77 -15.86
C THR A 178 -9.96 33.61 -15.65
N PRO A 179 -9.88 34.96 -15.52
CA PRO A 179 -11.07 35.78 -15.60
C PRO A 179 -11.51 35.82 -17.06
N GLY A 180 -12.79 35.49 -17.27
CA GLY A 180 -13.41 35.53 -18.58
C GLY A 180 -13.38 36.93 -19.18
N SER A 181 -13.24 36.97 -20.46
CA SER A 181 -13.64 38.06 -21.37
C SER A 181 -14.33 37.45 -22.56
#